data_0cc0f117fd868fc8515262f258a26563
#
_entry.id   0cc0f117fd868fc8515262f258a26563
#
_cell.length_a   1.000
_cell.length_b   1.000
_cell.length_c   1.000
_cell.angle_alpha   90.00
_cell.angle_beta   90.00
_cell.angle_gamma   90.00
#
_symmetry.space_group_name_H-M   'P 1'
#
loop_
_entity.id
_entity.type
_entity.pdbx_description
1 polymer ?
#
loop_
_entity_poly.entity_id
_entity_poly.type
_entity_poly.pdbx_seq_one_letter_code
_entity_poly.pdbx_strand_id
1 'polypeptide(L)'
;SAASDVYKRQAQGSFLNYIVGGTADNAEADTIGPEIRQIYLNDSSFVEGDQVNTTPYFVARLWDKSGVNITGSSVGHDIMLTVDSMPSMSYNLNNYYALLPDKEGEGLVQFSIPELEPGMHTAEFKVWDILNNSTTYTFTFEVAEGLKPNLIEMYATPNPARDQVEFFLHHNRPESNLKVTVMVYDMTGKFLWSTEKSGSSELFKAYIVTWNLTDNGGRRLRPGVYLYRAAISTNNSKEATKANKLIILAQ
;
A
#
# COMPACT_ATOMS: atom_id res chain seq x y z
N SER A 1 0.33 -11.64 41.97
CA SER A 1 -0.47 -10.45 42.33
C SER A 1 0.19 -9.11 41.99
N ALA A 2 1.22 -9.11 41.14
CA ALA A 2 1.87 -7.87 40.66
C ALA A 2 1.09 -7.16 39.53
N ALA A 3 0.20 -7.83 38.83
CA ALA A 3 -0.60 -7.25 37.77
C ALA A 3 -1.81 -6.41 38.24
N SER A 4 -2.19 -6.53 39.52
CA SER A 4 -3.32 -5.77 40.11
C SER A 4 -2.93 -4.36 40.56
N ASP A 5 -1.63 -4.07 40.72
CA ASP A 5 -1.17 -2.80 41.26
C ASP A 5 -0.93 -1.71 40.21
N VAL A 6 -0.77 -2.10 38.93
CA VAL A 6 -0.54 -1.14 37.84
C VAL A 6 -1.80 -0.32 37.53
N TYR A 7 -2.99 -0.90 37.71
CA TYR A 7 -4.25 -0.20 37.46
C TYR A 7 -4.75 0.68 38.62
N LYS A 8 -4.18 0.56 39.80
CA LYS A 8 -4.56 1.35 41.00
C LYS A 8 -3.88 2.71 41.08
N ARG A 9 -2.94 3.03 40.19
CA ARG A 9 -2.21 4.32 40.17
C ARG A 9 -2.46 5.10 38.89
N GLN A 10 -3.67 5.09 38.38
CA GLN A 10 -4.05 6.03 37.33
C GLN A 10 -4.24 7.41 37.99
N ALA A 11 -3.34 8.33 37.65
CA ALA A 11 -3.55 9.74 37.94
C ALA A 11 -4.66 10.27 37.06
N GLN A 12 -5.81 10.55 37.62
CA GLN A 12 -6.87 11.33 36.95
C GLN A 12 -6.73 12.77 37.42
N GLY A 13 -6.52 13.66 36.47
CA GLY A 13 -6.53 15.09 36.69
C GLY A 13 -7.30 15.79 35.60
N SER A 14 -8.15 16.72 35.97
CA SER A 14 -8.76 17.66 35.04
C SER A 14 -8.29 19.07 35.36
N PHE A 15 -7.85 19.78 34.34
CA PHE A 15 -7.54 21.19 34.42
C PHE A 15 -8.63 21.96 33.68
N LEU A 16 -9.45 22.69 34.43
CA LEU A 16 -10.63 23.39 33.86
C LEU A 16 -10.41 24.90 33.69
N ASN A 17 -9.25 25.42 34.08
CA ASN A 17 -8.95 26.84 34.09
C ASN A 17 -8.18 27.30 32.84
N TYR A 18 -8.56 26.78 31.65
CA TYR A 18 -8.04 27.31 30.41
C TYR A 18 -9.20 27.92 29.60
N ILE A 19 -8.90 29.03 28.97
CA ILE A 19 -9.84 29.70 28.05
C ILE A 19 -9.57 29.15 26.67
N VAL A 20 -10.58 28.49 26.07
CA VAL A 20 -10.53 28.08 24.67
C VAL A 20 -11.15 29.20 23.84
N GLY A 21 -10.32 29.92 23.12
CA GLY A 21 -10.74 31.01 22.24
C GLY A 21 -9.77 32.19 22.30
N GLY A 22 -9.95 33.13 21.41
CA GLY A 22 -9.07 34.25 21.19
C GLY A 22 -8.12 34.03 20.01
N THR A 23 -7.68 35.11 19.40
CA THR A 23 -6.66 35.11 18.34
C THR A 23 -5.33 35.48 18.99
N ALA A 24 -4.26 34.77 18.70
CA ALA A 24 -2.93 35.18 19.12
C ALA A 24 -2.58 36.48 18.38
N ASP A 25 -2.17 37.52 19.12
CA ASP A 25 -1.88 38.84 18.55
C ASP A 25 -0.74 38.84 17.50
N ASN A 26 0.04 37.76 17.45
CA ASN A 26 1.16 37.55 16.52
C ASN A 26 1.04 36.23 15.72
N ALA A 27 -0.16 35.75 15.48
CA ALA A 27 -0.35 34.59 14.61
C ALA A 27 0.04 34.96 13.18
N GLU A 28 1.09 34.34 12.65
CA GLU A 28 1.37 34.41 11.22
C GLU A 28 0.17 33.81 10.45
N ALA A 29 -0.39 34.59 9.52
CA ALA A 29 -1.45 34.07 8.66
C ALA A 29 -0.86 33.00 7.76
N ASP A 30 -1.34 31.77 7.92
CA ASP A 30 -1.07 30.70 6.97
C ASP A 30 -1.97 30.88 5.74
N THR A 31 -1.36 30.99 4.59
CA THR A 31 -2.04 31.18 3.29
C THR A 31 -1.63 30.11 2.28
N ILE A 32 -0.93 29.05 2.74
CA ILE A 32 -0.38 28.01 1.90
C ILE A 32 -1.18 26.72 2.16
N GLY A 33 -1.77 26.16 1.11
CA GLY A 33 -2.45 24.88 1.21
C GLY A 33 -1.50 23.70 1.33
N PRO A 34 -2.02 22.50 1.64
CA PRO A 34 -1.23 21.30 1.84
C PRO A 34 -0.28 20.99 0.68
N GLU A 35 0.94 20.61 1.01
CA GLU A 35 1.93 20.14 0.05
C GLU A 35 1.65 18.69 -0.35
N ILE A 36 1.50 18.42 -1.64
CA ILE A 36 1.41 17.08 -2.19
C ILE A 36 2.83 16.60 -2.50
N ARG A 37 3.45 15.87 -1.57
CA ARG A 37 4.84 15.37 -1.69
C ARG A 37 4.99 14.24 -2.67
N GLN A 38 3.97 13.39 -2.76
CA GLN A 38 3.89 12.29 -3.73
C GLN A 38 2.44 12.07 -4.12
N ILE A 39 2.23 11.71 -5.39
CA ILE A 39 0.95 11.23 -5.91
C ILE A 39 1.24 10.19 -6.99
N TYR A 40 0.56 9.06 -6.94
CA TYR A 40 0.76 7.99 -7.91
C TYR A 40 -0.40 6.99 -7.91
N LEU A 41 -0.45 6.17 -8.97
CA LEU A 41 -1.34 5.02 -9.07
C LEU A 41 -0.52 3.73 -9.01
N ASN A 42 -0.99 2.75 -8.26
CA ASN A 42 -0.44 1.41 -8.07
C ASN A 42 0.92 1.36 -7.37
N ASP A 43 1.96 1.97 -7.91
CA ASP A 43 3.31 2.02 -7.31
C ASP A 43 4.01 3.35 -7.62
N SER A 44 5.08 3.64 -6.88
CA SER A 44 5.80 4.91 -6.94
C SER A 44 6.60 5.15 -8.23
N SER A 45 6.63 4.19 -9.15
CA SER A 45 7.22 4.37 -10.48
C SER A 45 6.26 4.98 -11.49
N PHE A 46 4.98 5.16 -11.11
CA PHE A 46 3.96 5.77 -11.96
C PHE A 46 4.37 7.18 -12.41
N VAL A 47 4.21 7.42 -13.70
CA VAL A 47 4.38 8.72 -14.33
C VAL A 47 3.06 9.11 -15.02
N GLU A 48 2.78 10.41 -15.11
CA GLU A 48 1.59 10.91 -15.79
C GLU A 48 1.49 10.37 -17.22
N GLY A 49 0.31 9.84 -17.57
CA GLY A 49 0.04 9.17 -18.85
C GLY A 49 0.31 7.67 -18.86
N ASP A 50 0.87 7.10 -17.80
CA ASP A 50 1.12 5.67 -17.72
C ASP A 50 -0.15 4.83 -17.76
N GLN A 51 0.02 3.57 -18.18
CA GLN A 51 -1.05 2.56 -18.16
C GLN A 51 -1.25 1.98 -16.76
N VAL A 52 -2.50 1.90 -16.34
CA VAL A 52 -2.93 1.27 -15.09
C VAL A 52 -4.02 0.23 -15.35
N ASN A 53 -4.24 -0.67 -14.40
CA ASN A 53 -5.34 -1.63 -14.48
C ASN A 53 -6.71 -0.98 -14.25
N THR A 54 -7.78 -1.71 -14.50
CA THR A 54 -9.17 -1.22 -14.39
C THR A 54 -9.58 -0.80 -12.98
N THR A 55 -8.87 -1.25 -11.95
CA THR A 55 -9.08 -0.85 -10.54
C THR A 55 -7.77 -0.29 -9.98
N PRO A 56 -7.36 0.93 -10.37
CA PRO A 56 -6.08 1.47 -9.94
C PRO A 56 -6.10 1.86 -8.47
N TYR A 57 -4.96 1.71 -7.82
CA TYR A 57 -4.78 2.07 -6.43
C TYR A 57 -4.13 3.44 -6.32
N PHE A 58 -4.90 4.40 -5.78
CA PHE A 58 -4.47 5.78 -5.60
C PHE A 58 -3.71 5.96 -4.29
N VAL A 59 -2.58 6.65 -4.34
CA VAL A 59 -1.78 7.03 -3.19
C VAL A 59 -1.38 8.49 -3.30
N ALA A 60 -1.62 9.26 -2.24
CA ALA A 60 -1.10 10.62 -2.11
C ALA A 60 -0.46 10.81 -0.74
N ARG A 61 0.76 11.37 -0.73
CA ARG A 61 1.48 11.74 0.49
C ARG A 61 1.42 13.24 0.66
N LEU A 62 0.87 13.65 1.79
CA LEU A 62 0.57 15.03 2.10
C LEU A 62 1.40 15.50 3.29
N TRP A 63 1.74 16.77 3.28
CA TRP A 63 2.30 17.45 4.43
C TRP A 63 1.67 18.84 4.56
N ASP A 64 1.40 19.22 5.78
CA ASP A 64 0.97 20.59 6.09
C ASP A 64 1.40 20.98 7.49
N LYS A 65 1.85 22.25 7.65
CA LYS A 65 2.30 22.80 8.93
C LYS A 65 1.15 22.94 9.93
N SER A 66 0.01 23.37 9.45
CA SER A 66 -1.20 23.62 10.24
C SER A 66 -2.04 22.36 10.41
N GLY A 67 -1.85 21.38 9.52
CA GLY A 67 -2.54 20.11 9.47
C GLY A 67 -3.58 20.02 8.35
N VAL A 68 -3.69 18.84 7.76
CA VAL A 68 -4.67 18.53 6.72
C VAL A 68 -6.08 18.47 7.33
N ASN A 69 -7.05 19.08 6.67
CA ASN A 69 -8.45 19.03 7.09
C ASN A 69 -9.08 17.69 6.70
N ILE A 70 -9.40 16.89 7.71
CA ILE A 70 -10.05 15.57 7.55
C ILE A 70 -11.43 15.53 8.22
N THR A 71 -11.86 16.62 8.82
CA THR A 71 -13.04 16.61 9.70
C THR A 71 -14.35 16.71 8.94
N GLY A 72 -14.34 17.13 7.68
CA GLY A 72 -15.56 17.38 6.91
C GLY A 72 -16.50 18.43 7.54
N SER A 73 -15.98 19.20 8.50
CA SER A 73 -16.78 20.15 9.28
C SER A 73 -17.23 21.38 8.48
N SER A 74 -16.63 21.61 7.33
CA SER A 74 -16.99 22.70 6.41
C SER A 74 -17.42 22.11 5.07
N VAL A 75 -18.56 22.57 4.56
CA VAL A 75 -19.07 22.11 3.26
C VAL A 75 -18.04 22.39 2.15
N GLY A 76 -17.62 21.32 1.46
CA GLY A 76 -16.70 21.42 0.32
C GLY A 76 -15.21 21.45 0.67
N HIS A 77 -14.83 21.25 1.94
CA HIS A 77 -13.42 21.22 2.38
C HIS A 77 -12.92 19.80 2.66
N ASP A 78 -13.47 18.83 1.97
CA ASP A 78 -13.06 17.43 2.05
C ASP A 78 -11.81 17.16 1.19
N ILE A 79 -11.12 16.08 1.51
CA ILE A 79 -10.13 15.47 0.61
C ILE A 79 -10.90 14.77 -0.50
N MET A 80 -10.80 15.28 -1.72
CA MET A 80 -11.57 14.80 -2.87
C MET A 80 -10.68 14.27 -3.97
N LEU A 81 -11.08 13.12 -4.52
CA LEU A 81 -10.55 12.61 -5.80
C LEU A 81 -11.72 12.52 -6.78
N THR A 82 -11.61 13.21 -7.90
CA THR A 82 -12.63 13.19 -8.96
C THR A 82 -12.00 12.70 -10.26
N VAL A 83 -12.61 11.70 -10.88
CA VAL A 83 -12.17 11.16 -12.17
C VAL A 83 -13.09 11.70 -13.27
N ASP A 84 -12.50 12.15 -14.37
CA ASP A 84 -13.17 12.69 -15.58
C ASP A 84 -14.15 13.84 -15.31
N SER A 85 -13.96 14.57 -14.22
CA SER A 85 -14.88 15.62 -13.77
C SER A 85 -16.32 15.14 -13.60
N MET A 86 -16.53 13.83 -13.38
CA MET A 86 -17.85 13.23 -13.21
C MET A 86 -18.27 13.19 -11.74
N PRO A 87 -19.44 13.73 -11.36
CA PRO A 87 -19.93 13.65 -9.98
C PRO A 87 -20.11 12.22 -9.45
N SER A 88 -20.42 11.26 -10.34
CA SER A 88 -20.53 9.83 -9.99
C SER A 88 -19.18 9.16 -9.69
N MET A 89 -18.07 9.76 -10.11
CA MET A 89 -16.70 9.31 -9.87
C MET A 89 -15.93 10.32 -9.00
N SER A 90 -16.64 10.97 -8.09
CA SER A 90 -16.08 11.89 -7.10
C SER A 90 -16.13 11.23 -5.72
N TYR A 91 -14.96 11.03 -5.11
CA TYR A 91 -14.76 10.24 -3.90
C TYR A 91 -14.28 11.13 -2.76
N ASN A 92 -14.98 11.11 -1.63
CA ASN A 92 -14.52 11.72 -0.39
C ASN A 92 -13.52 10.78 0.29
N LEU A 93 -12.29 11.24 0.47
CA LEU A 93 -11.18 10.44 0.98
C LEU A 93 -10.77 10.76 2.43
N ASN A 94 -11.58 11.50 3.18
CA ASN A 94 -11.27 11.83 4.58
C ASN A 94 -10.99 10.58 5.44
N ASN A 95 -11.79 9.53 5.26
CA ASN A 95 -11.63 8.26 5.99
C ASN A 95 -10.47 7.40 5.50
N TYR A 96 -9.84 7.77 4.39
CA TYR A 96 -8.71 7.08 3.78
C TYR A 96 -7.37 7.77 4.06
N TYR A 97 -7.39 8.82 4.86
CA TYR A 97 -6.20 9.52 5.32
C TYR A 97 -5.72 8.96 6.66
N ALA A 98 -4.43 8.71 6.77
CA ALA A 98 -3.77 8.32 8.00
C ALA A 98 -2.47 9.11 8.21
N LEU A 99 -2.26 9.61 9.43
CA LEU A 99 -0.99 10.23 9.82
C LEU A 99 0.13 9.17 9.83
N LEU A 100 1.31 9.58 9.40
CA LEU A 100 2.51 8.75 9.47
C LEU A 100 3.15 8.89 10.86
N PRO A 101 3.29 7.81 11.66
CA PRO A 101 3.67 7.88 13.08
C PRO A 101 5.02 8.57 13.35
N ASP A 102 5.98 8.44 12.41
CA ASP A 102 7.35 8.91 12.60
C ASP A 102 7.64 10.23 11.86
N LYS A 103 6.60 10.91 11.35
CA LYS A 103 6.75 12.12 10.52
C LYS A 103 5.72 13.16 10.89
N GLU A 104 6.20 14.21 11.56
CA GLU A 104 5.36 15.33 11.97
C GLU A 104 4.72 16.04 10.77
N GLY A 105 3.40 16.23 10.83
CA GLY A 105 2.61 16.89 9.79
C GLY A 105 2.44 16.10 8.48
N GLU A 106 3.01 14.88 8.36
CA GLU A 106 2.81 14.05 7.18
C GLU A 106 1.68 13.05 7.35
N GLY A 107 0.92 12.87 6.29
CA GLY A 107 -0.10 11.83 6.19
C GLY A 107 -0.15 11.20 4.81
N LEU A 108 -0.85 10.09 4.74
CA LEU A 108 -0.99 9.27 3.55
C LEU A 108 -2.47 9.05 3.27
N VAL A 109 -2.89 9.34 2.06
CA VAL A 109 -4.20 8.97 1.50
C VAL A 109 -4.01 7.73 0.65
N GLN A 110 -4.84 6.72 0.87
CA GLN A 110 -4.77 5.45 0.15
C GLN A 110 -6.17 5.00 -0.20
N PHE A 111 -6.45 4.80 -1.50
CA PHE A 111 -7.79 4.50 -1.97
C PHE A 111 -7.77 3.59 -3.20
N SER A 112 -8.55 2.52 -3.17
CA SER A 112 -8.81 1.70 -4.35
C SER A 112 -9.90 2.35 -5.19
N ILE A 113 -9.51 2.91 -6.35
CA ILE A 113 -10.50 3.49 -7.26
C ILE A 113 -11.37 2.34 -7.81
N PRO A 114 -12.72 2.47 -7.75
CA PRO A 114 -13.61 1.50 -8.37
C PRO A 114 -13.30 1.26 -9.84
N GLU A 115 -13.84 0.17 -10.38
CA GLU A 115 -13.58 -0.23 -11.76
C GLU A 115 -13.89 0.90 -12.75
N LEU A 116 -12.89 1.20 -13.58
CA LEU A 116 -12.93 2.19 -14.63
C LEU A 116 -12.96 1.49 -16.00
N GLU A 117 -13.62 2.10 -16.97
CA GLU A 117 -13.60 1.65 -18.36
C GLU A 117 -12.21 1.82 -18.98
N PRO A 118 -11.81 0.97 -19.94
CA PRO A 118 -10.55 1.16 -20.65
C PRO A 118 -10.52 2.47 -21.44
N GLY A 119 -9.40 3.18 -21.39
CA GLY A 119 -9.19 4.44 -22.09
C GLY A 119 -8.41 5.47 -21.28
N MET A 120 -8.32 6.68 -21.84
CA MET A 120 -7.69 7.81 -21.17
C MET A 120 -8.62 8.42 -20.13
N HIS A 121 -8.09 8.66 -18.95
CA HIS A 121 -8.79 9.29 -17.84
C HIS A 121 -7.99 10.47 -17.30
N THR A 122 -8.70 11.39 -16.67
CA THR A 122 -8.12 12.52 -15.94
C THR A 122 -8.58 12.47 -14.49
N ALA A 123 -7.66 12.55 -13.55
CA ALA A 123 -7.97 12.65 -12.14
C ALA A 123 -7.64 14.04 -11.61
N GLU A 124 -8.53 14.60 -10.82
CA GLU A 124 -8.32 15.81 -10.03
C GLU A 124 -8.33 15.44 -8.54
N PHE A 125 -7.24 15.73 -7.86
CA PHE A 125 -7.11 15.53 -6.42
C PHE A 125 -7.05 16.89 -5.73
N LYS A 126 -7.96 17.13 -4.78
CA LYS A 126 -8.07 18.37 -4.03
C LYS A 126 -8.02 18.10 -2.53
N VAL A 127 -7.22 18.89 -1.83
CA VAL A 127 -7.02 18.79 -0.38
C VAL A 127 -7.01 20.17 0.26
N TRP A 128 -7.47 20.26 1.49
CA TRP A 128 -7.55 21.48 2.29
C TRP A 128 -6.76 21.33 3.59
N ASP A 129 -6.22 22.44 4.11
CA ASP A 129 -5.73 22.54 5.48
C ASP A 129 -6.87 22.93 6.45
N ILE A 130 -6.55 22.98 7.73
CA ILE A 130 -7.53 23.40 8.76
C ILE A 130 -7.77 24.92 8.76
N LEU A 131 -7.00 25.70 8.02
CA LEU A 131 -7.12 27.15 7.87
C LEU A 131 -7.80 27.58 6.56
N ASN A 132 -8.36 26.60 5.83
CA ASN A 132 -9.12 26.77 4.57
C ASN A 132 -8.27 27.18 3.36
N ASN A 133 -6.99 26.87 3.35
CA ASN A 133 -6.20 26.91 2.12
C ASN A 133 -6.27 25.57 1.40
N SER A 134 -6.23 25.56 0.08
CA SER A 134 -6.35 24.32 -0.70
C SER A 134 -5.27 24.18 -1.74
N THR A 135 -4.95 22.92 -2.03
CA THR A 135 -4.10 22.52 -3.14
C THR A 135 -4.87 21.56 -4.03
N THR A 136 -4.78 21.78 -5.35
CA THR A 136 -5.39 20.92 -6.36
C THR A 136 -4.29 20.43 -7.29
N TYR A 137 -4.32 19.11 -7.59
CA TYR A 137 -3.41 18.48 -8.54
C TYR A 137 -4.20 17.66 -9.55
N THR A 138 -3.94 17.89 -10.83
CA THR A 138 -4.61 17.17 -11.93
C THR A 138 -3.57 16.38 -12.70
N PHE A 139 -3.89 15.13 -13.04
CA PHE A 139 -3.03 14.24 -13.82
C PHE A 139 -3.85 13.32 -14.71
N THR A 140 -3.21 12.78 -15.74
CA THR A 140 -3.82 11.84 -16.69
C THR A 140 -3.23 10.45 -16.56
N PHE A 141 -4.01 9.43 -16.96
CA PHE A 141 -3.58 8.03 -17.01
C PHE A 141 -4.42 7.26 -18.03
N GLU A 142 -3.90 6.13 -18.50
CA GLU A 142 -4.61 5.23 -19.41
C GLU A 142 -5.02 3.95 -18.67
N VAL A 143 -6.28 3.61 -18.67
CA VAL A 143 -6.78 2.33 -18.16
C VAL A 143 -6.71 1.28 -19.25
N ALA A 144 -6.02 0.15 -18.96
CA ALA A 144 -5.87 -0.98 -19.85
C ALA A 144 -6.33 -2.29 -19.20
N GLU A 145 -7.12 -3.07 -19.95
CA GLU A 145 -7.47 -4.43 -19.57
C GLU A 145 -6.28 -5.38 -19.67
N GLY A 146 -6.29 -6.43 -18.87
CA GLY A 146 -5.28 -7.48 -18.92
C GLY A 146 -3.87 -7.02 -18.58
N LEU A 147 -3.72 -5.83 -17.99
CA LEU A 147 -2.43 -5.28 -17.65
C LEU A 147 -1.71 -6.18 -16.63
N LYS A 148 -0.52 -6.61 -17.01
CA LYS A 148 0.34 -7.47 -16.19
C LYS A 148 0.69 -6.79 -14.86
N PRO A 149 0.54 -7.45 -13.70
CA PRO A 149 1.04 -6.90 -12.45
C PRO A 149 2.57 -6.78 -12.49
N ASN A 150 3.10 -5.87 -11.70
CA ASN A 150 4.54 -5.77 -11.47
C ASN A 150 4.90 -6.50 -10.17
N LEU A 151 5.79 -7.49 -10.25
CA LEU A 151 6.39 -8.13 -9.10
C LEU A 151 7.66 -7.34 -8.73
N ILE A 152 7.50 -6.33 -7.89
CA ILE A 152 8.53 -5.34 -7.53
C ILE A 152 9.73 -6.04 -6.93
N GLU A 153 9.51 -6.83 -5.89
CA GLU A 153 10.54 -7.56 -5.17
C GLU A 153 10.08 -8.97 -4.83
N MET A 154 11.01 -9.89 -4.83
CA MET A 154 10.81 -11.26 -4.36
C MET A 154 12.06 -11.75 -3.64
N TYR A 155 11.88 -12.20 -2.42
CA TYR A 155 12.95 -12.83 -1.65
C TYR A 155 12.44 -13.99 -0.80
N ALA A 156 13.37 -14.80 -0.35
CA ALA A 156 13.13 -15.93 0.55
C ALA A 156 13.89 -15.71 1.85
N THR A 157 13.25 -15.96 2.99
CA THR A 157 13.90 -15.80 4.30
C THR A 157 13.50 -16.95 5.25
N PRO A 158 14.46 -17.50 6.03
CA PRO A 158 15.90 -17.24 5.92
C PRO A 158 16.47 -17.79 4.62
N ASN A 159 17.49 -17.13 4.09
CA ASN A 159 18.30 -17.63 2.97
C ASN A 159 19.77 -17.30 3.25
N PRO A 160 20.58 -18.30 3.65
CA PRO A 160 20.35 -19.75 3.61
C PRO A 160 19.33 -20.27 4.65
N ALA A 161 18.56 -21.31 4.23
CA ALA A 161 17.51 -21.94 5.03
C ALA A 161 17.94 -23.30 5.62
N ARG A 162 17.43 -23.63 6.82
CA ARG A 162 17.66 -24.96 7.46
C ARG A 162 16.39 -25.79 7.55
N ASP A 163 15.31 -25.23 8.07
CA ASP A 163 14.11 -25.99 8.40
C ASP A 163 12.91 -25.61 7.56
N GLN A 164 12.72 -24.31 7.38
CA GLN A 164 11.66 -23.73 6.57
C GLN A 164 12.12 -22.44 5.95
N VAL A 165 11.36 -21.93 4.99
CA VAL A 165 11.55 -20.65 4.35
C VAL A 165 10.20 -20.01 4.09
N GLU A 166 10.17 -18.69 4.16
CA GLU A 166 9.04 -17.88 3.73
C GLU A 166 9.43 -17.10 2.47
N PHE A 167 8.58 -17.16 1.47
CA PHE A 167 8.72 -16.38 0.25
C PHE A 167 7.87 -15.12 0.37
N PHE A 168 8.51 -13.98 0.18
CA PHE A 168 7.89 -12.66 0.20
C PHE A 168 7.80 -12.11 -1.22
N LEU A 169 6.60 -11.66 -1.60
CA LEU A 169 6.31 -11.15 -2.93
C LEU A 169 5.69 -9.76 -2.80
N HIS A 170 6.47 -8.73 -3.13
CA HIS A 170 6.00 -7.35 -3.21
C HIS A 170 5.51 -7.06 -4.62
N HIS A 171 4.32 -6.54 -4.75
CA HIS A 171 3.66 -6.30 -6.04
C HIS A 171 2.89 -4.98 -6.04
N ASN A 172 2.48 -4.53 -7.22
CA ASN A 172 1.73 -3.28 -7.42
C ASN A 172 0.21 -3.50 -7.60
N ARG A 173 -0.35 -4.51 -6.96
CA ARG A 173 -1.80 -4.79 -6.94
C ARG A 173 -2.30 -4.95 -5.50
N PRO A 174 -2.20 -3.90 -4.67
CA PRO A 174 -2.77 -3.94 -3.33
C PRO A 174 -4.29 -4.10 -3.42
N GLU A 175 -4.89 -4.69 -2.40
CA GLU A 175 -6.33 -4.99 -2.27
C GLU A 175 -6.96 -5.84 -3.39
N SER A 176 -6.15 -6.32 -4.33
CA SER A 176 -6.63 -7.19 -5.41
C SER A 176 -6.67 -8.65 -5.00
N ASN A 177 -7.59 -9.42 -5.58
CA ASN A 177 -7.54 -10.88 -5.51
C ASN A 177 -6.40 -11.38 -6.39
N LEU A 178 -5.38 -11.92 -5.74
CA LEU A 178 -4.20 -12.48 -6.38
C LEU A 178 -4.27 -13.99 -6.44
N LYS A 179 -3.81 -14.53 -7.55
CA LYS A 179 -3.37 -15.91 -7.69
C LYS A 179 -1.85 -15.91 -7.65
N VAL A 180 -1.27 -16.62 -6.69
CA VAL A 180 0.17 -16.71 -6.48
C VAL A 180 0.60 -18.17 -6.59
N THR A 181 1.55 -18.45 -7.47
CA THR A 181 2.18 -19.76 -7.60
C THR A 181 3.66 -19.64 -7.31
N VAL A 182 4.18 -20.46 -6.38
CA VAL A 182 5.61 -20.57 -6.13
C VAL A 182 6.07 -21.97 -6.54
N MET A 183 7.14 -22.02 -7.31
CA MET A 183 7.74 -23.25 -7.86
C MET A 183 9.22 -23.33 -7.49
N VAL A 184 9.70 -24.51 -7.13
CA VAL A 184 11.11 -24.75 -6.79
C VAL A 184 11.69 -25.80 -7.73
N TYR A 185 12.91 -25.55 -8.17
CA TYR A 185 13.67 -26.37 -9.11
C TYR A 185 15.09 -26.62 -8.57
N ASP A 186 15.69 -27.74 -8.94
CA ASP A 186 17.14 -27.90 -8.77
C ASP A 186 17.93 -27.09 -9.82
N MET A 187 19.25 -27.10 -9.70
CA MET A 187 20.13 -26.37 -10.61
C MET A 187 20.16 -26.90 -12.05
N THR A 188 19.57 -28.10 -12.29
CA THR A 188 19.39 -28.66 -13.64
C THR A 188 18.07 -28.22 -14.30
N GLY A 189 17.23 -27.51 -13.54
CA GLY A 189 15.89 -27.10 -13.97
C GLY A 189 14.82 -28.16 -13.73
N LYS A 190 15.14 -29.26 -13.01
CA LYS A 190 14.15 -30.26 -12.62
C LYS A 190 13.20 -29.68 -11.57
N PHE A 191 11.91 -29.78 -11.86
CA PHE A 191 10.84 -29.38 -10.95
C PHE A 191 10.80 -30.26 -9.69
N LEU A 192 10.69 -29.66 -8.51
CA LEU A 192 10.72 -30.33 -7.22
C LEU A 192 9.45 -30.10 -6.41
N TRP A 193 8.98 -28.87 -6.36
CA TRP A 193 7.84 -28.50 -5.53
C TRP A 193 7.11 -27.26 -6.08
N SER A 194 5.81 -27.21 -5.80
CA SER A 194 5.02 -26.00 -6.02
C SER A 194 3.88 -25.88 -5.04
N THR A 195 3.44 -24.66 -4.86
CA THR A 195 2.18 -24.33 -4.20
C THR A 195 1.48 -23.22 -4.95
N GLU A 196 0.15 -23.25 -4.87
CA GLU A 196 -0.70 -22.19 -5.40
C GLU A 196 -1.60 -21.68 -4.28
N LYS A 197 -1.71 -20.38 -4.16
CA LYS A 197 -2.63 -19.72 -3.24
C LYS A 197 -3.37 -18.61 -3.98
N SER A 198 -4.64 -18.40 -3.61
CA SER A 198 -5.45 -17.32 -4.10
C SER A 198 -6.10 -16.59 -2.91
N GLY A 199 -6.25 -15.29 -3.03
CA GLY A 199 -6.87 -14.48 -1.99
C GLY A 199 -6.57 -13.00 -2.15
N SER A 200 -7.21 -12.19 -1.33
CA SER A 200 -6.96 -10.75 -1.26
C SER A 200 -5.57 -10.49 -0.69
N SER A 201 -4.82 -9.62 -1.34
CA SER A 201 -3.57 -9.10 -0.79
C SER A 201 -3.86 -7.92 0.12
N GLU A 202 -3.23 -7.88 1.28
CA GLU A 202 -3.26 -6.69 2.11
C GLU A 202 -2.40 -5.57 1.49
N LEU A 203 -2.78 -4.34 1.82
CA LEU A 203 -2.11 -3.15 1.37
C LEU A 203 -0.63 -3.16 1.79
N PHE A 204 0.28 -2.94 0.82
CA PHE A 204 1.73 -2.84 1.03
C PHE A 204 2.38 -3.99 1.82
N LYS A 205 1.65 -5.06 2.10
CA LYS A 205 2.22 -6.28 2.67
C LYS A 205 2.65 -7.21 1.55
N ALA A 206 3.80 -7.87 1.77
CA ALA A 206 4.24 -8.94 0.91
C ALA A 206 3.28 -10.13 1.05
N TYR A 207 2.94 -10.73 -0.08
CA TYR A 207 2.24 -12.01 -0.05
C TYR A 207 3.21 -13.09 0.42
N ILE A 208 2.90 -13.75 1.55
CA ILE A 208 3.82 -14.69 2.20
C ILE A 208 3.40 -16.13 1.91
N VAL A 209 4.34 -16.93 1.43
CA VAL A 209 4.19 -18.37 1.22
C VAL A 209 5.24 -19.09 2.05
N THR A 210 4.81 -19.92 3.01
CA THR A 210 5.71 -20.73 3.86
C THR A 210 5.94 -22.10 3.22
N TRP A 211 7.18 -22.59 3.26
CA TRP A 211 7.59 -23.88 2.74
C TRP A 211 8.61 -24.59 3.66
N ASN A 212 8.43 -25.87 3.88
CA ASN A 212 9.21 -26.72 4.80
C ASN A 212 10.38 -27.46 4.13
N LEU A 213 10.83 -27.00 2.98
CA LEU A 213 11.98 -27.54 2.21
C LEU A 213 11.81 -29.01 1.79
N THR A 214 10.59 -29.42 1.46
CA THR A 214 10.29 -30.77 0.96
C THR A 214 9.90 -30.74 -0.52
N ASP A 215 10.11 -31.86 -1.24
CA ASP A 215 9.52 -32.03 -2.57
C ASP A 215 8.00 -32.31 -2.48
N ASN A 216 7.33 -32.39 -3.62
CA ASN A 216 5.89 -32.72 -3.67
C ASN A 216 5.55 -34.12 -3.12
N GLY A 217 6.54 -35.00 -2.97
CA GLY A 217 6.40 -36.29 -2.32
C GLY A 217 6.63 -36.28 -0.80
N GLY A 218 6.84 -35.09 -0.22
CA GLY A 218 7.10 -34.90 1.21
C GLY A 218 8.54 -35.25 1.64
N ARG A 219 9.45 -35.55 0.70
CA ARG A 219 10.85 -35.87 1.03
C ARG A 219 11.63 -34.56 1.17
N ARG A 220 12.39 -34.47 2.24
CA ARG A 220 13.26 -33.34 2.48
C ARG A 220 14.32 -33.19 1.39
N LEU A 221 14.54 -31.97 0.94
CA LEU A 221 15.60 -31.66 -0.02
C LEU A 221 16.99 -31.72 0.65
N ARG A 222 17.99 -32.12 -0.12
CA ARG A 222 19.38 -32.17 0.32
C ARG A 222 19.94 -30.75 0.42
N PRO A 223 21.00 -30.54 1.25
CA PRO A 223 21.72 -29.28 1.22
C PRO A 223 22.23 -28.95 -0.18
N GLY A 224 22.11 -27.71 -0.58
CA GLY A 224 22.49 -27.29 -1.93
C GLY A 224 21.86 -25.96 -2.36
N VAL A 225 22.08 -25.61 -3.62
CA VAL A 225 21.51 -24.43 -4.26
C VAL A 225 20.31 -24.85 -5.11
N TYR A 226 19.24 -24.09 -4.99
CA TYR A 226 17.99 -24.30 -5.70
C TYR A 226 17.56 -23.00 -6.39
N LEU A 227 16.75 -23.11 -7.42
CA LEU A 227 16.06 -21.99 -8.04
C LEU A 227 14.60 -21.98 -7.59
N TYR A 228 14.07 -20.85 -7.29
CA TYR A 228 12.64 -20.70 -7.10
C TYR A 228 12.10 -19.60 -8.03
N ARG A 229 10.89 -19.81 -8.50
CA ARG A 229 10.16 -18.89 -9.36
C ARG A 229 8.81 -18.61 -8.73
N ALA A 230 8.43 -17.36 -8.64
CA ALA A 230 7.06 -17.00 -8.33
C ALA A 230 6.36 -16.45 -9.57
N ALA A 231 5.07 -16.70 -9.63
CA ALA A 231 4.17 -16.17 -10.63
C ALA A 231 2.97 -15.54 -9.92
N ILE A 232 2.57 -14.35 -10.32
CA ILE A 232 1.38 -13.68 -9.82
C ILE A 232 0.50 -13.21 -10.97
N SER A 233 -0.81 -13.32 -10.77
CA SER A 233 -1.83 -12.77 -11.67
C SER A 233 -3.04 -12.31 -10.85
N THR A 234 -3.85 -11.43 -11.43
CA THR A 234 -5.22 -11.15 -10.96
C THR A 234 -6.22 -11.85 -11.88
N ASN A 235 -7.51 -11.80 -11.55
CA ASN A 235 -8.55 -12.46 -12.36
C ASN A 235 -8.53 -12.03 -13.83
N ASN A 236 -8.15 -10.78 -14.11
CA ASN A 236 -8.20 -10.17 -15.45
C ASN A 236 -6.82 -9.78 -15.98
N SER A 237 -5.71 -10.28 -15.41
CA SER A 237 -4.36 -9.93 -15.84
C SER A 237 -3.59 -11.09 -16.44
N LYS A 238 -2.58 -10.76 -17.26
CA LYS A 238 -1.52 -11.70 -17.62
C LYS A 238 -0.65 -11.97 -16.39
N GLU A 239 0.00 -13.13 -16.38
CA GLU A 239 0.91 -13.54 -15.31
C GLU A 239 2.24 -12.75 -15.34
N ALA A 240 2.66 -12.27 -14.17
CA ALA A 240 4.00 -11.75 -13.93
C ALA A 240 4.86 -12.81 -13.24
N THR A 241 6.11 -12.95 -13.64
CA THR A 241 7.00 -13.96 -13.07
C THR A 241 8.36 -13.38 -12.70
N LYS A 242 8.92 -13.87 -11.59
CA LYS A 242 10.28 -13.54 -11.13
C LYS A 242 10.95 -14.81 -10.60
N ALA A 243 12.25 -14.93 -10.74
CA ALA A 243 13.03 -16.07 -10.26
C ALA A 243 14.22 -15.60 -9.43
N ASN A 244 14.62 -16.42 -8.45
CA ASN A 244 15.77 -16.15 -7.59
C ASN A 244 16.36 -17.46 -7.06
N LYS A 245 17.47 -17.38 -6.31
CA LYS A 245 18.21 -18.52 -5.74
C LYS A 245 17.88 -18.69 -4.26
N LEU A 246 17.80 -19.95 -3.84
CA LEU A 246 17.68 -20.36 -2.46
C LEU A 246 18.81 -21.32 -2.09
N ILE A 247 19.42 -21.12 -0.94
CA ILE A 247 20.43 -22.02 -0.39
C ILE A 247 19.83 -22.79 0.76
N ILE A 248 19.89 -24.13 0.70
CA ILE A 248 19.47 -25.01 1.77
C ILE A 248 20.73 -25.56 2.45
N LEU A 249 20.79 -25.43 3.77
CA LEU A 249 21.89 -25.97 4.60
C LEU A 249 21.54 -27.34 5.18
N ALA A 250 22.57 -28.06 5.62
CA ALA A 250 22.40 -29.23 6.46
C ALA A 250 21.74 -28.84 7.80
N GLN A 251 20.92 -29.74 8.32
CA GLN A 251 20.41 -29.67 9.69
C GLN A 251 21.53 -29.82 10.70
#